data_138d56645a893dff6de1e0ffbf53e52e
#
_entry.id   138d56645a893dff6de1e0ffbf53e52e
#
_cell.length_a   1.000
_cell.length_b   1.000
_cell.length_c   1.000
_cell.angle_alpha   90.00
_cell.angle_beta   90.00
_cell.angle_gamma   90.00
#
_symmetry.space_group_name_H-M   'P 1'
#
loop_
_entity.id
_entity.type
_entity.pdbx_description
1 polymer ?
#
loop_
_entity_poly.entity_id
_entity_poly.type
_entity_poly.pdbx_seq_one_letter_code
_entity_poly.pdbx_strand_id
1 'polypeptide(L)'
;MTFDNIYMEYYQRCFLFAKSYLHDEMLSKDIASEAMITLWTTMKTEDVKNIHAFLMTVVKNQALNHMRNEHLRMEARESILADELYELDFRIASLDSSDPNRLFSEEITDIVNRTLNGLPEKTRKAFMMSRYENKSVKEIAEALNVTVKGADYHISKALQQLRKNLKDYLYTLLFF
;
A
#
# COMPACT_ATOMS: atom_id res chain seq x y z
N MET A 1 -21.66 5.67 0.93
CA MET A 1 -20.58 5.01 1.67
C MET A 1 -20.51 5.67 3.04
N THR A 2 -20.55 4.91 4.14
CA THR A 2 -20.46 5.49 5.48
C THR A 2 -19.01 5.79 5.82
N PHE A 3 -18.75 6.74 6.74
CA PHE A 3 -17.37 7.06 7.16
C PHE A 3 -16.68 5.86 7.79
N ASP A 4 -17.39 5.02 8.53
CA ASP A 4 -16.83 3.79 9.12
C ASP A 4 -16.25 2.86 8.07
N ASN A 5 -16.92 2.68 6.93
CA ASN A 5 -16.42 1.88 5.82
C ASN A 5 -15.15 2.50 5.22
N ILE A 6 -15.12 3.83 5.06
CA ILE A 6 -13.95 4.55 4.56
C ILE A 6 -12.77 4.40 5.54
N TYR A 7 -13.03 4.54 6.84
CA TYR A 7 -12.01 4.40 7.87
C TYR A 7 -11.37 3.00 7.83
N MET A 8 -12.20 1.95 7.81
CA MET A 8 -11.74 0.56 7.76
C MET A 8 -10.94 0.26 6.49
N GLU A 9 -11.28 0.88 5.36
CA GLU A 9 -10.62 0.67 4.08
C GLU A 9 -9.29 1.42 3.95
N TYR A 10 -9.23 2.67 4.43
CA TYR A 10 -8.11 3.57 4.10
C TYR A 10 -7.14 3.83 5.24
N TYR A 11 -7.52 3.63 6.52
CA TYR A 11 -6.64 3.94 7.65
C TYR A 11 -5.30 3.22 7.58
N GLN A 12 -5.34 1.90 7.32
CA GLN A 12 -4.12 1.10 7.23
C GLN A 12 -3.20 1.54 6.08
N ARG A 13 -3.78 1.97 4.96
CA ARG A 13 -3.03 2.51 3.81
C ARG A 13 -2.32 3.82 4.18
N CYS A 14 -3.04 4.73 4.82
CA CYS A 14 -2.48 5.98 5.31
C CYS A 14 -1.32 5.74 6.29
N PHE A 15 -1.51 4.83 7.22
CA PHE A 15 -0.48 4.45 8.20
C PHE A 15 0.77 3.88 7.53
N LEU A 16 0.63 2.89 6.63
CA LEU A 16 1.75 2.27 5.94
C LEU A 16 2.50 3.25 5.06
N PHE A 17 1.77 4.12 4.34
CA PHE A 17 2.39 5.17 3.54
C PHE A 17 3.18 6.16 4.41
N ALA A 18 2.63 6.64 5.52
CA ALA A 18 3.36 7.49 6.45
C ALA A 18 4.60 6.79 7.02
N LYS A 19 4.47 5.52 7.43
CA LYS A 19 5.54 4.73 8.04
C LYS A 19 6.71 4.48 7.09
N SER A 20 6.46 4.36 5.77
CA SER A 20 7.52 4.15 4.78
C SER A 20 8.50 5.31 4.66
N TYR A 21 8.10 6.52 5.06
CA TYR A 21 8.95 7.72 5.02
C TYR A 21 9.41 8.21 6.39
N LEU A 22 8.55 8.08 7.40
CA LEU A 22 8.85 8.63 8.74
C LEU A 22 9.67 7.67 9.60
N HIS A 23 9.58 6.36 9.35
CA HIS A 23 10.23 5.30 10.13
C HIS A 23 9.86 5.31 11.63
N ASP A 24 8.87 6.13 12.01
CA ASP A 24 8.31 6.23 13.36
C ASP A 24 6.86 5.73 13.35
N GLU A 25 6.59 4.69 14.14
CA GLU A 25 5.28 4.04 14.16
C GLU A 25 4.20 4.88 14.84
N MET A 26 4.54 5.57 15.96
CA MET A 26 3.59 6.41 16.69
C MET A 26 3.19 7.61 15.86
N LEU A 27 4.16 8.33 15.34
CA LEU A 27 3.94 9.46 14.45
C LEU A 27 3.14 9.07 13.20
N SER A 28 3.42 7.90 12.61
CA SER A 28 2.69 7.41 11.45
C SER A 28 1.22 7.12 11.75
N LYS A 29 0.92 6.61 12.96
CA LYS A 29 -0.47 6.42 13.43
C LYS A 29 -1.18 7.74 13.65
N ASP A 30 -0.48 8.73 14.23
CA ASP A 30 -1.03 10.06 14.46
C ASP A 30 -1.37 10.75 13.14
N ILE A 31 -0.46 10.74 12.17
CA ILE A 31 -0.70 11.29 10.83
C ILE A 31 -1.85 10.57 10.11
N ALA A 32 -1.92 9.24 10.18
CA ALA A 32 -3.03 8.51 9.59
C ALA A 32 -4.38 8.88 10.22
N SER A 33 -4.42 9.01 11.55
CA SER A 33 -5.62 9.42 12.28
C SER A 33 -6.04 10.84 11.93
N GLU A 34 -5.10 11.77 11.86
CA GLU A 34 -5.35 13.16 11.50
C GLU A 34 -5.82 13.32 10.04
N ALA A 35 -5.31 12.50 9.13
CA ALA A 35 -5.79 12.44 7.75
C ALA A 35 -7.27 11.99 7.69
N MET A 36 -7.66 11.00 8.51
CA MET A 36 -9.06 10.57 8.62
C MET A 36 -9.96 11.67 9.19
N ILE A 37 -9.50 12.41 10.21
CA ILE A 37 -10.24 13.55 10.77
C ILE A 37 -10.39 14.66 9.73
N THR A 38 -9.34 14.93 8.97
CA THR A 38 -9.36 15.91 7.89
C THR A 38 -10.38 15.53 6.80
N LEU A 39 -10.37 14.26 6.38
CA LEU A 39 -11.38 13.76 5.44
C LEU A 39 -12.79 13.92 6.01
N TRP A 40 -13.01 13.49 7.26
CA TRP A 40 -14.32 13.59 7.92
C TRP A 40 -14.85 15.02 7.95
N THR A 41 -13.99 15.98 8.29
CA THR A 41 -14.38 17.39 8.34
C THR A 41 -14.66 17.96 6.96
N THR A 42 -13.84 17.61 5.96
CA THR A 42 -14.03 18.05 4.57
C THR A 42 -15.32 17.50 3.97
N MET A 43 -15.63 16.22 4.21
CA MET A 43 -16.88 15.59 3.71
C MET A 43 -18.17 16.22 4.25
N LYS A 44 -18.10 17.04 5.32
CA LYS A 44 -19.27 17.80 5.82
C LYS A 44 -19.60 19.02 4.98
N THR A 45 -18.63 19.55 4.27
CA THR A 45 -18.72 20.83 3.55
C THR A 45 -18.52 20.67 2.04
N GLU A 46 -17.83 19.63 1.61
CA GLU A 46 -17.43 19.41 0.23
C GLU A 46 -17.65 17.95 -0.21
N ASP A 47 -17.93 17.75 -1.49
CA ASP A 47 -18.00 16.42 -2.09
C ASP A 47 -16.60 15.97 -2.53
N VAL A 48 -16.01 15.04 -1.78
CA VAL A 48 -14.68 14.48 -2.07
C VAL A 48 -14.84 13.37 -3.12
N LYS A 49 -14.60 13.68 -4.39
CA LYS A 49 -14.77 12.76 -5.52
C LYS A 49 -13.79 11.57 -5.49
N ASN A 50 -12.57 11.78 -5.03
CA ASN A 50 -11.54 10.73 -4.93
C ASN A 50 -10.95 10.70 -3.53
N ILE A 51 -11.53 9.87 -2.68
CA ILE A 51 -11.14 9.71 -1.27
C ILE A 51 -9.69 9.25 -1.15
N HIS A 52 -9.26 8.30 -1.98
CA HIS A 52 -7.90 7.77 -1.95
C HIS A 52 -6.87 8.87 -2.27
N ALA A 53 -7.05 9.58 -3.40
CA ALA A 53 -6.15 10.66 -3.77
C ALA A 53 -6.10 11.77 -2.71
N PHE A 54 -7.26 12.12 -2.14
CA PHE A 54 -7.35 13.11 -1.06
C PHE A 54 -6.52 12.68 0.16
N LEU A 55 -6.77 11.48 0.68
CA LEU A 55 -6.08 10.97 1.86
C LEU A 55 -4.57 10.86 1.65
N MET A 56 -4.13 10.28 0.52
CA MET A 56 -2.70 10.16 0.24
C MET A 56 -2.02 11.53 0.13
N THR A 57 -2.70 12.52 -0.43
CA THR A 57 -2.19 13.91 -0.47
C THR A 57 -2.08 14.52 0.92
N VAL A 58 -3.09 14.32 1.76
CA VAL A 58 -3.07 14.82 3.16
C VAL A 58 -1.92 14.19 3.93
N VAL A 59 -1.79 12.86 3.88
CA VAL A 59 -0.70 12.12 4.58
C VAL A 59 0.67 12.56 4.06
N LYS A 60 0.86 12.68 2.74
CA LYS A 60 2.09 13.19 2.14
C LYS A 60 2.47 14.54 2.70
N ASN A 61 1.53 15.49 2.67
CA ASN A 61 1.79 16.85 3.11
C ASN A 61 2.14 16.92 4.60
N GLN A 62 1.45 16.17 5.44
CA GLN A 62 1.73 16.09 6.87
C GLN A 62 3.10 15.46 7.16
N ALA A 63 3.44 14.38 6.47
CA ALA A 63 4.74 13.72 6.60
C ALA A 63 5.87 14.66 6.15
N LEU A 64 5.73 15.35 5.02
CA LEU A 64 6.69 16.35 4.54
C LEU A 64 6.88 17.49 5.54
N ASN A 65 5.80 18.03 6.07
CA ASN A 65 5.86 19.11 7.06
C ASN A 65 6.62 18.67 8.30
N HIS A 66 6.36 17.44 8.78
CA HIS A 66 7.07 16.89 9.93
C HIS A 66 8.57 16.74 9.66
N MET A 67 8.94 16.10 8.54
CA MET A 67 10.34 15.90 8.17
C MET A 67 11.09 17.23 7.95
N ARG A 68 10.46 18.22 7.32
CA ARG A 68 11.06 19.56 7.16
C ARG A 68 11.29 20.27 8.50
N ASN A 69 10.33 20.14 9.43
CA ASN A 69 10.51 20.68 10.78
C ASN A 69 11.59 19.95 11.57
N GLU A 70 11.72 18.64 11.37
CA GLU A 70 12.79 17.85 11.96
C GLU A 70 14.15 18.28 11.40
N HIS A 71 14.26 18.44 10.08
CA HIS A 71 15.47 18.94 9.42
C HIS A 71 15.92 20.29 10.01
N LEU A 72 15.01 21.27 10.15
CA LEU A 72 15.32 22.56 10.76
C LEU A 72 15.80 22.44 12.21
N ARG A 73 15.21 21.51 12.98
CA ARG A 73 15.65 21.26 14.35
C ARG A 73 17.04 20.59 14.39
N MET A 74 17.30 19.72 13.45
CA MET A 74 18.60 19.05 13.31
C MET A 74 19.69 20.06 12.91
N GLU A 75 19.46 20.92 11.92
CA GLU A 75 20.39 21.98 11.53
C GLU A 75 20.76 22.93 12.69
N ALA A 76 19.79 23.18 13.61
CA ALA A 76 20.00 24.03 14.78
C ALA A 76 20.83 23.36 15.89
N ARG A 77 21.18 22.08 15.77
CA ARG A 77 21.97 21.33 16.75
C ARG A 77 23.42 21.23 16.26
N GLU A 78 24.36 21.77 17.00
CA GLU A 78 25.80 21.81 16.64
C GLU A 78 26.51 20.43 16.57
N SER A 79 25.85 19.32 16.92
CA SER A 79 26.47 17.99 17.09
C SER A 79 25.87 16.88 16.22
N ILE A 80 25.27 17.20 15.07
CA ILE A 80 24.64 16.20 14.21
C ILE A 80 25.61 15.71 13.13
N LEU A 81 25.60 14.39 12.87
CA LEU A 81 26.37 13.78 11.80
C LEU A 81 25.79 14.20 10.44
N ALA A 82 26.65 14.60 9.53
CA ALA A 82 26.26 15.02 8.17
C ALA A 82 25.48 13.92 7.44
N ASP A 83 25.72 12.65 7.76
CA ASP A 83 25.01 11.50 7.16
C ASP A 83 23.54 11.44 7.54
N GLU A 84 23.17 11.83 8.78
CA GLU A 84 21.77 11.85 9.22
C GLU A 84 20.96 12.95 8.52
N LEU A 85 21.57 14.12 8.33
CA LEU A 85 20.96 15.20 7.55
C LEU A 85 20.79 14.80 6.08
N TYR A 86 21.81 14.18 5.48
CA TYR A 86 21.74 13.73 4.09
C TYR A 86 20.64 12.68 3.89
N GLU A 87 20.48 11.72 4.81
CA GLU A 87 19.43 10.73 4.74
C GLU A 87 18.04 11.38 4.84
N LEU A 88 17.87 12.36 5.72
CA LEU A 88 16.61 13.08 5.89
C LEU A 88 16.27 13.91 4.64
N ASP A 89 17.25 14.60 4.06
CA ASP A 89 17.10 15.34 2.79
C ASP A 89 16.69 14.42 1.65
N PHE A 90 17.30 13.25 1.55
CA PHE A 90 16.96 12.26 0.53
C PHE A 90 15.52 11.77 0.69
N ARG A 91 15.06 11.51 1.91
CA ARG A 91 13.67 11.11 2.19
C ARG A 91 12.68 12.23 1.85
N ILE A 92 13.00 13.48 2.21
CA ILE A 92 12.18 14.65 1.87
C ILE A 92 12.06 14.79 0.35
N ALA A 93 13.18 14.77 -0.38
CA ALA A 93 13.20 14.90 -1.84
C ALA A 93 12.44 13.76 -2.54
N SER A 94 12.60 12.53 -2.05
CA SER A 94 11.90 11.35 -2.55
C SER A 94 10.39 11.48 -2.37
N LEU A 95 9.93 11.86 -1.18
CA LEU A 95 8.51 12.03 -0.90
C LEU A 95 7.92 13.24 -1.64
N ASP A 96 8.64 14.35 -1.74
CA ASP A 96 8.17 15.56 -2.41
C ASP A 96 7.93 15.33 -3.92
N SER A 97 8.84 14.61 -4.57
CA SER A 97 8.74 14.23 -5.99
C SER A 97 7.75 13.10 -6.26
N SER A 98 7.28 12.39 -5.24
CA SER A 98 6.44 11.23 -5.39
C SER A 98 4.99 11.58 -5.75
N ASP A 99 4.36 10.74 -6.61
CA ASP A 99 2.91 10.64 -6.69
C ASP A 99 2.46 9.58 -5.67
N PRO A 100 1.75 9.97 -4.58
CA PRO A 100 1.36 9.04 -3.52
C PRO A 100 0.50 7.88 -4.03
N ASN A 101 -0.36 8.13 -5.03
CA ASN A 101 -1.21 7.10 -5.60
C ASN A 101 -0.41 6.07 -6.39
N ARG A 102 0.58 6.55 -7.14
CA ARG A 102 1.47 5.69 -7.93
C ARG A 102 2.36 4.83 -7.07
N LEU A 103 3.00 5.40 -6.04
CA LEU A 103 3.88 4.68 -5.13
C LEU A 103 3.15 3.53 -4.42
N PHE A 104 1.96 3.79 -3.91
CA PHE A 104 1.18 2.75 -3.25
C PHE A 104 0.81 1.61 -4.21
N SER A 105 0.45 1.95 -5.46
CA SER A 105 0.13 0.97 -6.50
C SER A 105 1.38 0.19 -6.94
N GLU A 106 2.52 0.85 -7.06
CA GLU A 106 3.80 0.23 -7.43
C GLU A 106 4.27 -0.76 -6.35
N GLU A 107 4.19 -0.38 -5.06
CA GLU A 107 4.59 -1.26 -3.96
C GLU A 107 3.72 -2.53 -3.89
N ILE A 108 2.41 -2.41 -4.02
CA ILE A 108 1.51 -3.58 -4.10
C ILE A 108 1.85 -4.43 -5.32
N THR A 109 2.07 -3.80 -6.47
CA THR A 109 2.42 -4.49 -7.72
C THR A 109 3.73 -5.26 -7.57
N ASP A 110 4.72 -4.67 -6.93
CA ASP A 110 6.01 -5.32 -6.68
C ASP A 110 5.88 -6.51 -5.71
N ILE A 111 5.07 -6.39 -4.66
CA ILE A 111 4.80 -7.50 -3.74
C ILE A 111 4.08 -8.63 -4.48
N VAL A 112 3.07 -8.30 -5.30
CA VAL A 112 2.35 -9.28 -6.11
C VAL A 112 3.31 -9.99 -7.06
N ASN A 113 4.10 -9.25 -7.83
CA ASN A 113 5.04 -9.80 -8.80
C ASN A 113 6.10 -10.67 -8.13
N ARG A 114 6.71 -10.23 -7.03
CA ARG A 114 7.67 -11.02 -6.26
C ARG A 114 7.04 -12.30 -5.72
N THR A 115 5.82 -12.20 -5.20
CA THR A 115 5.09 -13.36 -4.68
C THR A 115 4.81 -14.38 -5.78
N LEU A 116 4.27 -13.93 -6.92
CA LEU A 116 3.94 -14.80 -8.05
C LEU A 116 5.19 -15.45 -8.65
N ASN A 117 6.29 -14.70 -8.76
CA ASN A 117 7.56 -15.23 -9.27
C ASN A 117 8.20 -16.26 -8.33
N GLY A 118 7.93 -16.20 -7.03
CA GLY A 118 8.37 -17.20 -6.06
C GLY A 118 7.51 -18.48 -6.01
N LEU A 119 6.36 -18.51 -6.71
CA LEU A 119 5.50 -19.68 -6.74
C LEU A 119 5.99 -20.75 -7.75
N PRO A 120 5.70 -22.05 -7.49
CA PRO A 120 5.89 -23.10 -8.48
C PRO A 120 5.16 -22.76 -9.78
N GLU A 121 5.77 -23.10 -10.94
CA GLU A 121 5.29 -22.69 -12.26
C GLU A 121 3.81 -23.03 -12.51
N LYS A 122 3.37 -24.25 -12.16
CA LYS A 122 1.95 -24.64 -12.29
C LYS A 122 1.02 -23.78 -11.44
N THR A 123 1.44 -23.41 -10.24
CA THR A 123 0.65 -22.57 -9.33
C THR A 123 0.52 -21.15 -9.86
N ARG A 124 1.63 -20.59 -10.34
CA ARG A 124 1.64 -19.27 -10.98
C ARG A 124 0.77 -19.24 -12.23
N LYS A 125 0.94 -20.23 -13.13
CA LYS A 125 0.14 -20.33 -14.37
C LYS A 125 -1.35 -20.48 -14.07
N ALA A 126 -1.75 -21.33 -13.13
CA ALA A 126 -3.15 -21.49 -12.74
C ALA A 126 -3.77 -20.18 -12.28
N PHE A 127 -3.06 -19.42 -11.44
CA PHE A 127 -3.51 -18.11 -10.99
C PHE A 127 -3.62 -17.10 -12.13
N MET A 128 -2.61 -17.02 -13.01
CA MET A 128 -2.62 -16.09 -14.15
C MET A 128 -3.78 -16.38 -15.11
N MET A 129 -4.02 -17.66 -15.44
CA MET A 129 -5.14 -18.08 -16.28
C MET A 129 -6.49 -17.73 -15.68
N SER A 130 -6.64 -17.93 -14.34
CA SER A 130 -7.88 -17.60 -13.65
C SER A 130 -8.13 -16.09 -13.59
N ARG A 131 -7.11 -15.29 -13.29
CA ARG A 131 -7.27 -13.87 -12.98
C ARG A 131 -7.19 -12.95 -14.19
N TYR A 132 -6.30 -13.25 -15.13
CA TYR A 132 -6.04 -12.38 -16.28
C TYR A 132 -6.61 -12.90 -17.60
N GLU A 133 -6.82 -14.23 -17.71
CA GLU A 133 -7.37 -14.84 -18.92
C GLU A 133 -8.84 -15.24 -18.74
N ASN A 134 -9.44 -15.01 -17.56
CA ASN A 134 -10.82 -15.36 -17.21
C ASN A 134 -11.20 -16.83 -17.51
N LYS A 135 -10.22 -17.74 -17.46
CA LYS A 135 -10.47 -19.16 -17.68
C LYS A 135 -11.17 -19.80 -16.49
N SER A 136 -12.11 -20.68 -16.79
CA SER A 136 -12.76 -21.52 -15.79
C SER A 136 -11.79 -22.55 -15.21
N VAL A 137 -12.07 -23.06 -14.02
CA VAL A 137 -11.23 -24.06 -13.34
C VAL A 137 -11.07 -25.34 -14.22
N LYS A 138 -12.09 -25.69 -15.02
CA LYS A 138 -12.03 -26.82 -15.97
C LYS A 138 -11.01 -26.58 -17.08
N GLU A 139 -11.07 -25.42 -17.73
CA GLU A 139 -10.12 -25.04 -18.80
C GLU A 139 -8.69 -24.94 -18.27
N ILE A 140 -8.51 -24.47 -17.03
CA ILE A 140 -7.20 -24.43 -16.37
C ILE A 140 -6.69 -25.84 -16.10
N ALA A 141 -7.57 -26.74 -15.65
CA ALA A 141 -7.23 -28.14 -15.40
C ALA A 141 -6.73 -28.84 -16.69
N GLU A 142 -7.44 -28.64 -17.79
CA GLU A 142 -7.07 -29.16 -19.10
C GLU A 142 -5.73 -28.56 -19.58
N ALA A 143 -5.58 -27.24 -19.54
CA ALA A 143 -4.37 -26.54 -20.00
C ALA A 143 -3.10 -26.91 -19.21
N LEU A 144 -3.24 -27.22 -17.93
CA LEU A 144 -2.10 -27.58 -17.04
C LEU A 144 -1.90 -29.09 -16.89
N ASN A 145 -2.74 -29.90 -17.54
CA ASN A 145 -2.80 -31.34 -17.41
C ASN A 145 -2.84 -31.79 -15.93
N VAL A 146 -3.86 -31.29 -15.21
CA VAL A 146 -4.15 -31.62 -13.81
C VAL A 146 -5.65 -31.91 -13.64
N THR A 147 -6.04 -32.44 -12.49
CA THR A 147 -7.47 -32.61 -12.18
C THR A 147 -8.11 -31.25 -11.86
N VAL A 148 -9.42 -31.13 -11.97
CA VAL A 148 -10.17 -29.92 -11.59
C VAL A 148 -9.87 -29.52 -10.14
N LYS A 149 -9.82 -30.50 -9.23
CA LYS A 149 -9.39 -30.26 -7.82
C LYS A 149 -7.93 -29.79 -7.72
N GLY A 150 -7.06 -30.29 -8.60
CA GLY A 150 -5.67 -29.84 -8.68
C GLY A 150 -5.55 -28.39 -9.16
N ALA A 151 -6.33 -27.99 -10.17
CA ALA A 151 -6.38 -26.59 -10.61
C ALA A 151 -6.89 -25.65 -9.50
N ASP A 152 -7.96 -26.02 -8.82
CA ASP A 152 -8.50 -25.26 -7.69
C ASP A 152 -7.51 -25.14 -6.53
N TYR A 153 -6.81 -26.24 -6.19
CA TYR A 153 -5.71 -26.22 -5.21
C TYR A 153 -4.61 -25.23 -5.59
N HIS A 154 -4.18 -25.21 -6.84
CA HIS A 154 -3.14 -24.28 -7.31
C HIS A 154 -3.59 -22.83 -7.22
N ILE A 155 -4.82 -22.51 -7.61
CA ILE A 155 -5.39 -21.16 -7.50
C ILE A 155 -5.46 -20.74 -6.03
N SER A 156 -6.03 -21.61 -5.17
CA SER A 156 -6.16 -21.35 -3.73
C SER A 156 -4.81 -21.14 -3.05
N LYS A 157 -3.79 -21.92 -3.42
CA LYS A 157 -2.43 -21.80 -2.89
C LYS A 157 -1.80 -20.46 -3.28
N ALA A 158 -1.98 -19.99 -4.51
CA ALA A 158 -1.50 -18.68 -4.94
C ALA A 158 -2.18 -17.55 -4.14
N LEU A 159 -3.49 -17.62 -4.00
CA LEU A 159 -4.26 -16.64 -3.22
C LEU A 159 -3.82 -16.62 -1.74
N GLN A 160 -3.59 -17.78 -1.15
CA GLN A 160 -3.10 -17.89 0.23
C GLN A 160 -1.74 -17.20 0.40
N GLN A 161 -0.81 -17.42 -0.53
CA GLN A 161 0.51 -16.80 -0.47
C GLN A 161 0.45 -15.28 -0.69
N LEU A 162 -0.38 -14.82 -1.63
CA LEU A 162 -0.64 -13.39 -1.84
C LEU A 162 -1.24 -12.75 -0.58
N ARG A 163 -2.25 -13.37 0.03
CA ARG A 163 -2.83 -12.89 1.29
C ARG A 163 -1.79 -12.79 2.41
N LYS A 164 -0.89 -13.78 2.51
CA LYS A 164 0.17 -13.77 3.53
C LYS A 164 1.14 -12.60 3.31
N ASN A 165 1.58 -12.37 2.09
CA ASN A 165 2.57 -11.35 1.77
C ASN A 165 1.98 -9.94 1.70
N LEU A 166 0.68 -9.83 1.44
CA LEU A 166 -0.09 -8.60 1.41
C LEU A 166 -0.94 -8.39 2.67
N LYS A 167 -0.65 -9.12 3.77
CA LYS A 167 -1.47 -9.05 5.00
C LYS A 167 -1.66 -7.62 5.52
N ASP A 168 -0.65 -6.78 5.37
CA ASP A 168 -0.66 -5.39 5.80
C ASP A 168 -1.44 -4.47 4.82
N TYR A 169 -1.80 -5.01 3.64
CA TYR A 169 -2.62 -4.39 2.58
C TYR A 169 -3.97 -5.11 2.39
N LEU A 170 -4.30 -6.08 3.25
CA LEU A 170 -5.43 -7.03 3.05
C LEU A 170 -6.80 -6.38 2.90
N TYR A 171 -7.01 -5.21 3.51
CA TYR A 171 -8.22 -4.44 3.29
C TYR A 171 -8.36 -3.91 1.86
N THR A 172 -7.27 -3.93 1.08
CA THR A 172 -7.24 -3.53 -0.33
C THR A 172 -7.66 -4.66 -1.27
N LEU A 173 -7.37 -5.93 -0.90
CA LEU A 173 -7.55 -7.09 -1.79
C LEU A 173 -8.90 -7.78 -1.68
N LEU A 174 -9.72 -7.45 -0.69
CA LEU A 174 -11.06 -8.01 -0.57
C LEU A 174 -12.04 -7.43 -1.60
N PHE A 175 -11.62 -6.41 -2.37
CA PHE A 175 -12.44 -5.72 -3.37
C PHE A 175 -11.89 -5.80 -4.81
N PHE A 176 -10.93 -6.70 -5.07
CA PHE A 176 -10.50 -7.03 -6.43
C PHE A 176 -10.96 -8.44 -6.81
#